data_b069885db34d302f50e1a6ac73a8a61f
#
_entry.id   b069885db34d302f50e1a6ac73a8a61f
#
_cell.length_a   1.000
_cell.length_b   1.000
_cell.length_c   1.000
_cell.angle_alpha   90.00
_cell.angle_beta   90.00
_cell.angle_gamma   90.00
#
_symmetry.space_group_name_H-M   'P 1'
#
loop_
_entity.id
_entity.type
_entity.pdbx_description
1 polymer ?
#
loop_
_entity_poly.entity_id
_entity_poly.type
_entity_poly.pdbx_seq_one_letter_code
_entity_poly.pdbx_strand_id
1 'polypeptide(L)'
;MNLVHGRDPERQIEIEVEMVLGEESIPELVPEPFEDWQTQDSDVWAYYNTLQEIRRRVEAVSVRLIVAWSERREEPVVVGYQIGTNGEWCVKLESTADGRDTRMRINRDNPIFMVERELEEAFDLDALDEWVSARDFQNTGDFDQVESATDKTGKQLVSLVGDLFFAVKEAGLVRPGDGLRSWLTQLNGALPRLDQMLSIPAPGAQGAENVYVAREFTAFLSWLTVGPAVLLRDQLRKMRYVGPLRRIPPRGFEVSLTKSESAWSDGMAAWETLVTGSQNLVYRVSDWMQSPAKLGTGYAVIRKAYQEFDPHDPVPQTIGPIRRRAQLVDGLGLTLHPQDVGVGISQVLPVVVAAQDGSASVVCIEQPELHIHPAVQVGLGDLFIDGALNQGLSFLIETHSEHLVMRLQRRLREQVLGELPGDMPAVDPKDINFVYLGRDEQGSVTVSQIGLTPEGKFDSPWPNGFFSERAAEVLPSAMRERMEASRRGGGK
;
A
#
# COMPACT_ATOMS: atom_id res chain seq x y z
N MET A 1 9.78 -16.29 -7.21
CA MET A 1 10.14 -14.97 -7.79
C MET A 1 11.43 -14.52 -7.13
N ASN A 2 12.51 -14.32 -7.90
CA ASN A 2 13.78 -13.85 -7.34
C ASN A 2 13.70 -12.33 -7.15
N LEU A 3 13.20 -11.88 -5.99
CA LEU A 3 13.11 -10.46 -5.67
C LEU A 3 14.49 -9.78 -5.61
N VAL A 4 15.53 -10.52 -5.24
CA VAL A 4 16.91 -10.01 -5.20
C VAL A 4 17.66 -10.47 -6.46
N HIS A 5 18.04 -9.52 -7.29
CA HIS A 5 18.70 -9.78 -8.57
C HIS A 5 20.00 -10.57 -8.39
N GLY A 6 20.08 -11.74 -9.06
CA GLY A 6 21.25 -12.61 -9.04
C GLY A 6 21.53 -13.33 -7.73
N ARG A 7 20.64 -13.24 -6.73
CA ARG A 7 20.86 -13.79 -5.37
C ARG A 7 22.17 -13.29 -4.73
N ASP A 8 22.55 -12.05 -5.05
CA ASP A 8 23.75 -11.43 -4.54
C ASP A 8 23.52 -10.95 -3.09
N PRO A 9 24.25 -11.47 -2.10
CA PRO A 9 24.03 -11.09 -0.69
C PRO A 9 24.45 -9.65 -0.37
N GLU A 10 25.28 -9.02 -1.22
CA GLU A 10 25.70 -7.64 -1.05
C GLU A 10 24.69 -6.63 -1.61
N ARG A 11 23.72 -7.11 -2.41
CA ARG A 11 22.66 -6.27 -2.97
C ARG A 11 21.41 -6.31 -2.12
N GLN A 12 20.88 -5.14 -1.86
CA GLN A 12 19.65 -4.97 -1.08
C GLN A 12 18.57 -4.33 -1.93
N ILE A 13 17.33 -4.71 -1.64
CA ILE A 13 16.14 -4.05 -2.16
C ILE A 13 15.56 -3.22 -1.03
N GLU A 14 15.36 -1.94 -1.28
CA GLU A 14 14.72 -1.03 -0.37
C GLU A 14 13.34 -0.67 -0.89
N ILE A 15 12.32 -0.83 -0.03
CA ILE A 15 10.92 -0.52 -0.34
C ILE A 15 10.41 0.38 0.79
N GLU A 16 9.96 1.57 0.43
CA GLU A 16 9.34 2.49 1.37
C GLU A 16 7.93 2.85 0.91
N VAL A 17 7.00 2.83 1.87
CA VAL A 17 5.61 3.24 1.65
C VAL A 17 5.24 4.24 2.73
N GLU A 18 4.76 5.40 2.32
CA GLU A 18 4.22 6.43 3.20
C GLU A 18 2.69 6.42 3.14
N MET A 19 2.06 6.55 4.30
CA MET A 19 0.62 6.62 4.48
C MET A 19 0.28 7.87 5.28
N VAL A 20 -0.55 8.75 4.71
CA VAL A 20 -1.13 9.89 5.43
C VAL A 20 -2.37 9.41 6.17
N LEU A 21 -2.42 9.66 7.48
CA LEU A 21 -3.52 9.27 8.35
C LEU A 21 -4.62 10.35 8.26
N GLY A 22 -5.75 10.00 7.64
CA GLY A 22 -6.95 10.84 7.62
C GLY A 22 -7.86 10.52 8.80
N GLU A 23 -8.98 9.84 8.52
CA GLU A 23 -9.84 9.27 9.57
C GLU A 23 -9.30 7.95 10.15
N GLU A 24 -8.30 7.36 9.50
CA GLU A 24 -7.66 6.12 9.92
C GLU A 24 -6.61 6.40 11.00
N SER A 25 -6.50 5.52 11.96
CA SER A 25 -5.48 5.56 13.02
C SER A 25 -4.62 4.30 12.97
N ILE A 26 -3.40 4.41 13.50
CA ILE A 26 -2.55 3.23 13.71
C ILE A 26 -3.27 2.27 14.65
N PRO A 27 -3.47 1.00 14.26
CA PRO A 27 -4.21 0.04 15.08
C PRO A 27 -3.55 -0.20 16.44
N GLU A 28 -4.35 -0.21 17.48
CA GLU A 28 -3.91 -0.67 18.79
C GLU A 28 -3.92 -2.21 18.83
N LEU A 29 -2.82 -2.80 19.27
CA LEU A 29 -2.66 -4.26 19.33
C LEU A 29 -3.09 -4.84 20.68
N VAL A 30 -3.54 -3.98 21.59
CA VAL A 30 -3.93 -4.35 22.94
C VAL A 30 -5.46 -4.22 23.06
N PRO A 31 -6.15 -5.18 23.67
CA PRO A 31 -7.52 -4.98 24.13
C PRO A 31 -7.57 -3.75 25.03
N GLU A 32 -8.64 -2.97 24.93
CA GLU A 32 -8.84 -1.76 25.72
C GLU A 32 -8.42 -1.93 27.18
N PRO A 33 -7.87 -0.88 27.79
CA PRO A 33 -7.41 -0.94 29.19
C PRO A 33 -8.55 -1.49 30.05
N PHE A 34 -8.23 -2.41 30.93
CA PHE A 34 -9.21 -2.97 31.87
C PHE A 34 -9.90 -1.85 32.63
N GLU A 35 -11.22 -1.72 32.50
CA GLU A 35 -12.04 -0.75 33.26
C GLU A 35 -11.94 -0.91 34.80
N ASP A 36 -11.35 -2.00 35.27
CA ASP A 36 -11.27 -2.35 36.70
C ASP A 36 -10.09 -1.71 37.47
N TRP A 37 -9.22 -0.90 36.82
CA TRP A 37 -8.15 -0.24 37.53
C TRP A 37 -8.57 1.14 38.09
N GLN A 38 -9.34 1.13 39.14
CA GLN A 38 -9.55 2.29 40.03
C GLN A 38 -8.30 2.60 40.87
N THR A 39 -7.12 2.66 40.28
CA THR A 39 -5.96 3.21 40.97
C THR A 39 -6.00 4.73 40.82
N GLN A 40 -6.22 5.41 41.94
CA GLN A 40 -6.09 6.86 42.06
C GLN A 40 -4.60 7.32 42.05
N ASP A 41 -3.71 6.54 41.45
CA ASP A 41 -2.30 6.85 41.40
C ASP A 41 -2.05 7.86 40.29
N SER A 42 -1.68 9.08 40.66
CA SER A 42 -1.54 10.23 39.76
C SER A 42 -0.47 9.99 38.69
N ASP A 43 0.58 9.22 38.99
CA ASP A 43 1.73 9.01 38.09
C ASP A 43 1.40 8.07 36.96
N VAL A 44 0.57 7.04 37.18
CA VAL A 44 0.11 6.10 36.16
C VAL A 44 -0.78 6.81 35.14
N TRP A 45 -1.65 7.71 35.60
CA TRP A 45 -2.50 8.51 34.70
C TRP A 45 -1.70 9.51 33.87
N ALA A 46 -0.70 10.14 34.44
CA ALA A 46 0.18 11.05 33.72
C ALA A 46 0.89 10.33 32.58
N TYR A 47 1.37 9.12 32.84
CA TYR A 47 2.04 8.26 31.87
C TYR A 47 1.12 7.87 30.69
N TYR A 48 -0.09 7.40 30.99
CA TYR A 48 -1.09 7.06 29.98
C TYR A 48 -1.46 8.27 29.11
N ASN A 49 -1.68 9.43 29.72
CA ASN A 49 -2.01 10.66 28.99
C ASN A 49 -0.87 11.08 28.05
N THR A 50 0.38 10.93 28.48
CA THR A 50 1.57 11.18 27.65
C THR A 50 1.58 10.29 26.38
N LEU A 51 1.31 9.01 26.53
CA LEU A 51 1.24 8.09 25.37
C LEU A 51 0.10 8.46 24.43
N GLN A 52 -1.06 8.84 24.94
CA GLN A 52 -2.19 9.28 24.15
C GLN A 52 -1.89 10.60 23.41
N GLU A 53 -1.12 11.50 24.04
CA GLU A 53 -0.68 12.73 23.40
C GLU A 53 0.24 12.45 22.21
N ILE A 54 1.23 11.57 22.37
CA ILE A 54 2.13 11.15 21.28
C ILE A 54 1.31 10.55 20.12
N ARG A 55 0.35 9.68 20.42
CA ARG A 55 -0.51 9.04 19.41
C ARG A 55 -1.27 10.05 18.57
N ARG A 56 -1.78 11.12 19.17
CA ARG A 56 -2.54 12.18 18.48
C ARG A 56 -1.71 13.05 17.56
N ARG A 57 -0.39 13.06 17.70
CA ARG A 57 0.53 13.87 16.90
C ARG A 57 0.96 13.22 15.62
N VAL A 58 0.67 11.93 15.43
CA VAL A 58 1.05 11.21 14.23
C VAL A 58 0.04 11.48 13.12
N GLU A 59 0.45 12.21 12.09
CA GLU A 59 -0.36 12.56 10.93
C GLU A 59 -0.01 11.69 9.70
N ALA A 60 1.25 11.24 9.63
CA ALA A 60 1.72 10.38 8.56
C ALA A 60 2.67 9.32 9.10
N VAL A 61 2.66 8.16 8.48
CA VAL A 61 3.50 7.01 8.83
C VAL A 61 4.18 6.47 7.59
N SER A 62 5.48 6.23 7.66
CA SER A 62 6.21 5.48 6.64
C SER A 62 6.69 4.14 7.17
N VAL A 63 6.64 3.12 6.30
CA VAL A 63 7.18 1.80 6.54
C VAL A 63 8.23 1.51 5.48
N ARG A 64 9.49 1.35 5.90
CA ARG A 64 10.61 1.04 5.03
C ARG A 64 11.11 -0.38 5.32
N LEU A 65 11.22 -1.19 4.28
CA LEU A 65 11.74 -2.55 4.32
C LEU A 65 13.04 -2.64 3.54
N ILE A 66 14.07 -3.23 4.13
CA ILE A 66 15.33 -3.56 3.46
C ILE A 66 15.41 -5.07 3.39
N VAL A 67 15.44 -5.61 2.17
CA VAL A 67 15.46 -7.04 1.89
C VAL A 67 16.81 -7.41 1.29
N ALA A 68 17.47 -8.42 1.85
CA ALA A 68 18.69 -8.98 1.33
C ALA A 68 18.54 -10.47 1.07
N TRP A 69 19.43 -11.04 0.23
CA TRP A 69 19.52 -12.48 0.05
C TRP A 69 20.32 -13.12 1.19
N SER A 70 19.73 -14.11 1.85
CA SER A 70 20.43 -14.91 2.85
C SER A 70 20.99 -16.17 2.21
N GLU A 71 22.32 -16.28 2.07
CA GLU A 71 22.96 -17.49 1.54
C GLU A 71 22.68 -18.71 2.39
N ARG A 72 22.60 -18.54 3.71
CA ARG A 72 22.35 -19.62 4.66
C ARG A 72 20.94 -20.18 4.58
N ARG A 73 19.93 -19.32 4.33
CA ARG A 73 18.51 -19.72 4.26
C ARG A 73 18.07 -20.02 2.84
N GLU A 74 18.90 -19.63 1.86
CA GLU A 74 18.57 -19.69 0.44
C GLU A 74 17.26 -18.94 0.08
N GLU A 75 16.94 -17.90 0.84
CA GLU A 75 15.72 -17.09 0.68
C GLU A 75 15.97 -15.59 0.92
N PRO A 76 15.11 -14.70 0.42
CA PRO A 76 15.13 -13.29 0.79
C PRO A 76 14.74 -13.11 2.27
N VAL A 77 15.50 -12.28 3.00
CA VAL A 77 15.26 -11.97 4.41
C VAL A 77 15.13 -10.45 4.57
N VAL A 78 14.19 -10.01 5.38
CA VAL A 78 14.10 -8.60 5.79
C VAL A 78 15.20 -8.35 6.82
N VAL A 79 16.24 -7.61 6.42
CA VAL A 79 17.39 -7.25 7.28
C VAL A 79 17.26 -5.89 7.90
N GLY A 80 16.38 -5.03 7.36
CA GLY A 80 16.07 -3.73 7.91
C GLY A 80 14.55 -3.46 7.86
N TYR A 81 14.03 -2.94 8.96
CA TYR A 81 12.65 -2.48 9.07
C TYR A 81 12.67 -1.14 9.80
N GLN A 82 12.12 -0.10 9.18
CA GLN A 82 12.10 1.23 9.73
C GLN A 82 10.69 1.79 9.67
N ILE A 83 10.28 2.40 10.77
CA ILE A 83 9.08 3.21 10.86
C ILE A 83 9.48 4.68 10.91
N GLY A 84 8.87 5.48 10.06
CA GLY A 84 8.89 6.94 10.14
C GLY A 84 7.53 7.49 10.58
N THR A 85 7.55 8.65 11.20
CA THR A 85 6.36 9.41 11.59
C THR A 85 6.56 10.86 11.17
N ASN A 86 5.58 11.44 10.48
CA ASN A 86 5.61 12.84 10.02
C ASN A 86 6.90 13.22 9.24
N GLY A 87 7.39 12.29 8.40
CA GLY A 87 8.57 12.49 7.56
C GLY A 87 9.93 12.16 8.22
N GLU A 88 9.96 11.88 9.54
CA GLU A 88 11.19 11.57 10.27
C GLU A 88 11.17 10.12 10.76
N TRP A 89 12.34 9.45 10.75
CA TRP A 89 12.41 8.08 11.27
C TRP A 89 12.18 8.06 12.79
N CYS A 90 11.47 7.05 13.24
CA CYS A 90 11.07 6.89 14.64
C CYS A 90 11.64 5.62 15.27
N VAL A 91 11.48 4.49 14.58
CA VAL A 91 11.98 3.17 15.03
C VAL A 91 12.70 2.48 13.89
N LYS A 92 13.83 1.82 14.22
CA LYS A 92 14.57 0.94 13.31
C LYS A 92 14.80 -0.42 13.94
N LEU A 93 14.53 -1.47 13.19
CA LEU A 93 14.95 -2.84 13.47
C LEU A 93 15.98 -3.22 12.42
N GLU A 94 17.15 -3.62 12.86
CA GLU A 94 18.26 -4.07 12.00
C GLU A 94 18.63 -5.50 12.38
N SER A 95 18.66 -6.38 11.40
CA SER A 95 19.00 -7.79 11.59
C SER A 95 20.23 -8.17 10.78
N THR A 96 20.96 -9.15 11.30
CA THR A 96 22.01 -9.82 10.51
C THR A 96 21.40 -10.54 9.30
N ALA A 97 22.20 -10.78 8.26
CA ALA A 97 21.75 -11.44 7.03
C ALA A 97 21.18 -12.86 7.27
N ASP A 98 21.56 -13.52 8.36
CA ASP A 98 21.01 -14.81 8.77
C ASP A 98 19.74 -14.69 9.62
N GLY A 99 19.33 -13.45 9.96
CA GLY A 99 18.11 -13.13 10.71
C GLY A 99 18.12 -13.52 12.17
N ARG A 100 19.29 -13.73 12.79
CA ARG A 100 19.41 -14.25 14.16
C ARG A 100 19.61 -13.18 15.22
N ASP A 101 20.33 -12.13 14.89
CA ASP A 101 20.59 -11.01 15.81
C ASP A 101 19.87 -9.78 15.28
N THR A 102 18.84 -9.34 15.99
CA THR A 102 18.05 -8.14 15.63
C THR A 102 18.18 -7.12 16.72
N ARG A 103 18.47 -5.89 16.30
CA ARG A 103 18.61 -4.73 17.19
C ARG A 103 17.50 -3.73 16.90
N MET A 104 16.97 -3.13 17.95
CA MET A 104 16.00 -2.04 17.86
C MET A 104 16.67 -0.72 18.27
N ARG A 105 16.39 0.33 17.50
CA ARG A 105 16.77 1.70 17.81
C ARG A 105 15.54 2.58 17.76
N ILE A 106 15.42 3.52 18.70
CA ILE A 106 14.36 4.53 18.75
C ILE A 106 15.02 5.90 18.62
N ASN A 107 14.50 6.71 17.70
CA ASN A 107 14.89 8.11 17.58
C ASN A 107 14.17 8.94 18.65
N ARG A 108 14.89 9.29 19.69
CA ARG A 108 14.35 10.07 20.82
C ARG A 108 14.08 11.52 20.46
N ASP A 109 14.78 12.02 19.43
CA ASP A 109 14.67 13.41 18.98
C ASP A 109 13.57 13.58 17.92
N ASN A 110 12.80 12.50 17.62
CA ASN A 110 11.68 12.60 16.71
C ASN A 110 10.65 13.62 17.24
N PRO A 111 10.19 14.57 16.41
CA PRO A 111 9.29 15.65 16.84
C PRO A 111 8.02 15.20 17.54
N ILE A 112 7.52 13.97 17.26
CA ILE A 112 6.33 13.46 17.95
C ILE A 112 6.53 13.26 19.46
N PHE A 113 7.78 13.08 19.89
CA PHE A 113 8.15 12.88 21.29
C PHE A 113 8.49 14.18 22.00
N MET A 114 8.69 15.28 21.29
CA MET A 114 9.13 16.54 21.84
C MET A 114 7.93 17.41 22.24
N VAL A 115 7.90 17.88 23.47
CA VAL A 115 6.85 18.76 24.02
C VAL A 115 7.49 20.03 24.56
N GLU A 116 6.88 21.18 24.29
CA GLU A 116 7.24 22.42 24.95
C GLU A 116 6.55 22.46 26.33
N ARG A 117 7.35 22.56 27.41
CA ARG A 117 6.87 22.80 28.77
C ARG A 117 7.37 24.15 29.27
N GLU A 118 6.52 24.87 29.99
CA GLU A 118 6.93 26.08 30.71
C GLU A 118 7.80 25.69 31.87
N LEU A 119 8.85 26.47 32.13
CA LEU A 119 9.86 26.19 33.17
C LEU A 119 9.27 26.07 34.59
N GLU A 120 8.06 26.60 34.85
CA GLU A 120 7.39 26.52 36.16
C GLU A 120 6.71 25.17 36.44
N GLU A 121 6.48 24.34 35.40
CA GLU A 121 5.90 22.97 35.51
C GLU A 121 6.98 21.87 35.42
N ALA A 122 8.24 22.24 35.19
CA ALA A 122 9.32 21.28 35.18
C ALA A 122 9.57 20.77 36.61
N PHE A 123 9.41 19.48 36.81
CA PHE A 123 9.85 18.76 38.00
C PHE A 123 11.20 19.31 38.53
N ASP A 124 11.34 19.35 39.85
CA ASP A 124 12.51 19.76 40.63
C ASP A 124 13.83 19.50 39.87
N LEU A 125 14.33 20.57 39.22
CA LEU A 125 15.55 20.53 38.41
C LEU A 125 16.77 20.14 39.23
N ASP A 126 16.74 20.36 40.58
CA ASP A 126 17.80 19.98 41.49
C ASP A 126 17.91 18.45 41.64
N ALA A 127 16.77 17.72 41.54
CA ALA A 127 16.76 16.27 41.56
C ALA A 127 17.26 15.67 40.21
N LEU A 128 17.02 16.37 39.09
CA LEU A 128 17.51 15.97 37.77
C LEU A 128 19.02 16.20 37.63
N ASP A 129 19.54 17.31 38.16
CA ASP A 129 20.99 17.66 38.15
C ASP A 129 21.81 16.74 39.07
N GLU A 130 21.27 16.35 40.22
CA GLU A 130 21.91 15.33 41.09
C GLU A 130 21.96 13.96 40.38
N TRP A 131 20.98 13.64 39.59
CA TRP A 131 20.90 12.36 38.90
C TRP A 131 21.76 12.32 37.62
N VAL A 132 21.83 13.39 36.83
CA VAL A 132 22.72 13.53 35.65
C VAL A 132 24.19 13.54 36.06
N SER A 133 24.52 14.04 37.28
CA SER A 133 25.86 14.04 37.83
C SER A 133 26.30 12.70 38.45
N ALA A 134 25.40 11.76 38.67
CA ALA A 134 25.74 10.42 39.14
C ALA A 134 26.47 9.62 38.05
N ARG A 135 27.76 9.47 38.22
CA ARG A 135 28.85 9.00 37.36
C ARG A 135 28.66 7.67 36.55
N ASP A 136 27.53 6.98 36.61
CA ASP A 136 27.36 5.66 35.99
C ASP A 136 26.92 5.70 34.50
N PHE A 137 26.65 6.88 33.95
CA PHE A 137 26.23 7.02 32.52
C PHE A 137 27.39 7.12 31.54
N GLN A 138 28.65 7.29 31.98
CA GLN A 138 29.79 7.47 31.07
C GLN A 138 30.31 6.21 30.40
N ASN A 139 29.78 5.03 30.72
CA ASN A 139 30.32 3.74 30.20
C ASN A 139 29.39 2.97 29.26
N THR A 140 28.21 3.50 28.87
CA THR A 140 27.37 2.90 27.82
C THR A 140 27.28 3.86 26.65
N GLY A 141 28.19 3.69 25.69
CA GLY A 141 28.46 4.60 24.56
C GLY A 141 27.33 4.86 23.57
N ASP A 142 26.06 4.77 23.96
CA ASP A 142 24.89 5.04 23.12
C ASP A 142 23.90 6.05 23.76
N PHE A 143 24.30 6.72 24.86
CA PHE A 143 23.46 7.67 25.58
C PHE A 143 24.07 9.08 25.61
N ASP A 144 24.66 9.53 24.50
CA ASP A 144 25.22 10.85 24.40
C ASP A 144 24.15 11.93 24.32
N GLN A 145 24.21 12.78 25.35
CA GLN A 145 23.84 14.19 25.44
C GLN A 145 22.43 14.57 24.96
N VAL A 146 21.52 14.69 25.94
CA VAL A 146 20.40 15.62 25.84
C VAL A 146 20.96 17.03 26.04
N GLU A 147 21.38 17.69 24.94
CA GLU A 147 21.52 19.15 24.97
C GLU A 147 20.11 19.74 25.03
N SER A 148 19.73 20.30 26.16
CA SER A 148 18.50 21.07 26.28
C SER A 148 18.65 22.34 25.47
N ALA A 149 18.06 22.40 24.31
CA ALA A 149 17.92 23.64 23.57
C ALA A 149 16.88 24.52 24.26
N THR A 150 17.37 25.45 25.11
CA THR A 150 16.53 26.51 25.67
C THR A 150 16.27 27.55 24.59
N ASP A 151 15.02 27.71 24.17
CA ASP A 151 14.61 28.84 23.34
C ASP A 151 14.56 30.12 24.20
N LYS A 152 14.76 31.29 23.55
CA LYS A 152 14.74 32.64 24.14
C LYS A 152 13.38 33.00 24.77
N THR A 153 12.37 32.15 24.66
CA THR A 153 11.01 32.35 25.20
C THR A 153 10.79 31.75 26.59
N GLY A 154 11.82 31.13 27.23
CA GLY A 154 11.67 30.50 28.53
C GLY A 154 10.94 29.16 28.51
N LYS A 155 10.73 28.57 27.36
CA LYS A 155 10.16 27.22 27.18
C LYS A 155 11.28 26.22 26.95
N GLN A 156 11.18 25.06 27.57
CA GLN A 156 12.12 23.96 27.40
C GLN A 156 11.47 22.84 26.59
N LEU A 157 12.17 22.39 25.56
CA LEU A 157 11.79 21.18 24.83
C LEU A 157 12.17 19.94 25.66
N VAL A 158 11.18 19.14 26.03
CA VAL A 158 11.35 17.92 26.82
C VAL A 158 10.96 16.71 25.98
N SER A 159 11.79 15.66 26.01
CA SER A 159 11.49 14.40 25.33
C SER A 159 10.61 13.51 26.20
N LEU A 160 9.36 13.31 25.77
CA LEU A 160 8.41 12.42 26.46
C LEU A 160 8.91 10.95 26.51
N VAL A 161 9.71 10.55 25.54
CA VAL A 161 10.32 9.20 25.49
C VAL A 161 11.44 9.06 26.53
N GLY A 162 12.12 10.14 26.90
CA GLY A 162 13.11 10.15 27.97
C GLY A 162 12.50 9.70 29.29
N ASP A 163 11.38 10.31 29.67
CA ASP A 163 10.66 9.98 30.89
C ASP A 163 10.14 8.54 30.90
N LEU A 164 9.68 8.07 29.76
CA LEU A 164 9.25 6.69 29.55
C LEU A 164 10.38 5.68 29.76
N PHE A 165 11.56 5.94 29.19
CA PHE A 165 12.73 5.08 29.35
C PHE A 165 13.25 5.09 30.77
N PHE A 166 13.12 6.23 31.43
CA PHE A 166 13.46 6.34 32.86
C PHE A 166 12.56 5.44 33.72
N ALA A 167 11.24 5.57 33.58
CA ALA A 167 10.27 4.75 34.29
C ALA A 167 10.48 3.25 34.06
N VAL A 168 10.78 2.84 32.81
CA VAL A 168 11.08 1.45 32.44
C VAL A 168 12.37 0.95 33.10
N LYS A 169 13.40 1.82 33.26
CA LYS A 169 14.64 1.48 33.93
C LYS A 169 14.43 1.33 35.44
N GLU A 170 13.74 2.28 36.07
CA GLU A 170 13.40 2.22 37.50
C GLU A 170 12.54 1.00 37.82
N ALA A 171 11.61 0.63 36.92
CA ALA A 171 10.82 -0.59 37.04
C ALA A 171 11.65 -1.90 36.87
N GLY A 172 12.96 -1.81 36.64
CA GLY A 172 13.84 -2.96 36.50
C GLY A 172 13.63 -3.78 35.20
N LEU A 173 12.97 -3.18 34.22
CA LEU A 173 12.64 -3.82 32.94
C LEU A 173 13.81 -3.87 31.96
N VAL A 174 14.80 -2.99 32.15
CA VAL A 174 16.03 -2.92 31.35
C VAL A 174 17.23 -3.15 32.27
N ARG A 175 18.05 -4.17 31.96
CA ARG A 175 19.30 -4.35 32.68
C ARG A 175 20.36 -3.38 32.16
N PRO A 176 21.18 -2.79 33.03
CA PRO A 176 22.35 -2.01 32.62
C PRO A 176 23.22 -2.85 31.68
N GLY A 177 23.50 -2.38 30.47
CA GLY A 177 24.35 -3.04 29.47
C GLY A 177 23.67 -3.93 28.46
N ASP A 178 22.43 -4.39 28.65
CA ASP A 178 21.75 -5.28 27.70
C ASP A 178 21.07 -4.53 26.53
N GLY A 179 20.85 -3.25 26.64
CA GLY A 179 20.13 -2.45 25.66
C GLY A 179 18.76 -3.07 25.29
N LEU A 180 18.17 -2.63 24.20
CA LEU A 180 16.90 -3.18 23.69
C LEU A 180 17.02 -4.59 23.05
N ARG A 181 18.18 -5.22 23.08
CA ARG A 181 18.43 -6.53 22.44
C ARG A 181 17.63 -7.66 23.06
N SER A 182 17.42 -7.65 24.36
CA SER A 182 16.69 -8.72 25.05
C SER A 182 15.18 -8.73 24.76
N TRP A 183 14.66 -7.69 24.12
CA TRP A 183 13.23 -7.53 23.88
C TRP A 183 12.74 -8.18 22.58
N LEU A 184 13.65 -8.68 21.76
CA LEU A 184 13.34 -9.08 20.37
C LEU A 184 13.58 -10.57 20.13
N THR A 185 13.48 -11.40 21.14
CA THR A 185 13.80 -12.85 21.07
C THR A 185 12.94 -13.67 20.10
N GLN A 186 11.85 -13.11 19.58
CA GLN A 186 10.91 -13.81 18.72
C GLN A 186 10.88 -13.33 17.26
N LEU A 187 11.79 -12.44 16.86
CA LEU A 187 11.85 -11.94 15.51
C LEU A 187 12.62 -12.90 14.59
N ASN A 188 12.11 -13.07 13.38
CA ASN A 188 12.76 -13.80 12.33
C ASN A 188 13.27 -12.83 11.25
N GLY A 189 14.46 -12.27 11.43
CA GLY A 189 14.93 -11.12 10.70
C GLY A 189 14.46 -9.80 11.36
N ALA A 190 14.44 -8.72 10.61
CA ALA A 190 14.03 -7.41 11.12
C ALA A 190 12.50 -7.19 11.10
N LEU A 191 11.72 -8.01 10.39
CA LEU A 191 10.28 -7.85 10.29
C LEU A 191 9.58 -8.37 11.56
N PRO A 192 8.81 -7.54 12.28
CA PRO A 192 8.03 -8.00 13.42
C PRO A 192 6.86 -8.90 12.97
N ARG A 193 6.41 -9.77 13.85
CA ARG A 193 5.19 -10.54 13.61
C ARG A 193 3.97 -9.62 13.71
N LEU A 194 3.16 -9.59 12.66
CA LEU A 194 2.02 -8.66 12.55
C LEU A 194 0.76 -9.14 13.28
N ASP A 195 0.78 -10.33 13.83
CA ASP A 195 -0.30 -10.96 14.58
C ASP A 195 -0.09 -10.92 16.10
N GLN A 196 1.03 -10.37 16.57
CA GLN A 196 1.42 -10.39 17.97
C GLN A 196 2.04 -9.06 18.37
N MET A 197 1.88 -8.72 19.66
CA MET A 197 2.66 -7.67 20.30
C MET A 197 4.14 -8.06 20.38
N LEU A 198 5.01 -7.06 20.47
CA LEU A 198 6.39 -7.30 20.85
C LEU A 198 6.42 -7.97 22.22
N SER A 199 7.20 -9.03 22.34
CA SER A 199 7.40 -9.67 23.62
C SER A 199 8.58 -9.01 24.32
N ILE A 200 8.30 -8.30 25.40
CA ILE A 200 9.33 -7.70 26.25
C ILE A 200 9.44 -8.54 27.52
N PRO A 201 10.56 -9.26 27.71
CA PRO A 201 10.76 -9.96 28.98
C PRO A 201 10.94 -8.94 30.09
N ALA A 202 10.10 -9.02 31.12
CA ALA A 202 10.17 -8.18 32.31
C ALA A 202 10.61 -9.01 33.54
N PRO A 203 11.84 -9.56 33.56
CA PRO A 203 12.26 -10.50 34.59
C PRO A 203 12.44 -9.87 35.99
N GLY A 204 12.40 -8.54 36.10
CA GLY A 204 12.61 -7.80 37.33
C GLY A 204 11.41 -7.02 37.85
N ALA A 205 10.27 -7.04 37.13
CA ALA A 205 9.09 -6.30 37.57
C ALA A 205 8.52 -6.91 38.85
N GLN A 206 8.79 -6.29 39.99
CA GLN A 206 8.22 -6.64 41.28
C GLN A 206 7.27 -5.51 41.71
N GLY A 207 6.02 -5.87 41.97
CA GLY A 207 4.96 -4.95 42.32
C GLY A 207 3.99 -4.64 41.18
N ALA A 208 2.74 -4.31 41.51
CA ALA A 208 1.67 -4.10 40.56
C ALA A 208 1.95 -2.90 39.63
N GLU A 209 2.54 -1.84 40.17
CA GLU A 209 2.88 -0.61 39.45
C GLU A 209 3.92 -0.89 38.33
N ASN A 210 5.03 -1.56 38.66
CA ASN A 210 6.08 -1.90 37.70
C ASN A 210 5.57 -2.82 36.60
N VAL A 211 4.67 -3.74 36.90
CA VAL A 211 4.02 -4.61 35.91
C VAL A 211 3.13 -3.79 34.96
N TYR A 212 2.43 -2.79 35.48
CA TYR A 212 1.61 -1.90 34.68
C TYR A 212 2.45 -1.06 33.72
N VAL A 213 3.49 -0.38 34.20
CA VAL A 213 4.41 0.42 33.38
C VAL A 213 5.04 -0.45 32.29
N ALA A 214 5.46 -1.67 32.60
CA ALA A 214 6.00 -2.62 31.62
C ALA A 214 5.01 -2.93 30.52
N ARG A 215 3.77 -3.17 30.89
CA ARG A 215 2.70 -3.51 29.97
C ARG A 215 2.38 -2.34 29.04
N GLU A 216 2.18 -1.15 29.59
CA GLU A 216 1.86 0.06 28.80
C GLU A 216 3.03 0.41 27.84
N PHE A 217 4.25 0.29 28.29
CA PHE A 217 5.42 0.50 27.45
C PHE A 217 5.52 -0.55 26.33
N THR A 218 5.25 -1.81 26.64
CA THR A 218 5.18 -2.88 25.62
C THR A 218 4.09 -2.60 24.58
N ALA A 219 2.92 -2.17 25.05
CA ALA A 219 1.81 -1.79 24.21
C ALA A 219 2.16 -0.61 23.29
N PHE A 220 2.79 0.42 23.87
CA PHE A 220 3.24 1.59 23.12
C PHE A 220 4.29 1.24 22.06
N LEU A 221 5.32 0.47 22.41
CA LEU A 221 6.32 0.03 21.45
C LEU A 221 5.73 -0.86 20.36
N SER A 222 4.78 -1.72 20.70
CA SER A 222 4.07 -2.55 19.74
C SER A 222 3.23 -1.69 18.80
N TRP A 223 2.51 -0.72 19.34
CA TRP A 223 1.75 0.23 18.54
C TRP A 223 2.66 0.99 17.57
N LEU A 224 3.80 1.51 18.05
CA LEU A 224 4.73 2.29 17.24
C LEU A 224 5.46 1.45 16.19
N THR A 225 5.74 0.18 16.48
CA THR A 225 6.58 -0.68 15.63
C THR A 225 5.74 -1.60 14.75
N VAL A 226 4.75 -2.28 15.33
CA VAL A 226 3.93 -3.28 14.63
C VAL A 226 2.70 -2.65 14.00
N GLY A 227 2.08 -1.67 14.68
CA GLY A 227 0.86 -1.00 14.24
C GLY A 227 0.93 -0.44 12.82
N PRO A 228 1.99 0.31 12.43
CA PRO A 228 2.15 0.81 11.06
C PRO A 228 2.21 -0.27 10.01
N ALA A 229 2.88 -1.39 10.29
CA ALA A 229 2.93 -2.52 9.35
C ALA A 229 1.59 -3.26 9.26
N VAL A 230 0.83 -3.34 10.36
CA VAL A 230 -0.56 -3.85 10.34
C VAL A 230 -1.44 -2.95 9.49
N LEU A 231 -1.36 -1.63 9.67
CA LEU A 231 -2.09 -0.66 8.85
C LEU A 231 -1.73 -0.81 7.37
N LEU A 232 -0.43 -0.86 7.04
CA LEU A 232 0.03 -1.08 5.66
C LEU A 232 -0.50 -2.39 5.10
N ARG A 233 -0.40 -3.51 5.84
CA ARG A 233 -0.95 -4.80 5.43
C ARG A 233 -2.44 -4.72 5.11
N ASP A 234 -3.20 -4.04 5.97
CA ASP A 234 -4.65 -3.94 5.82
C ASP A 234 -5.03 -3.02 4.64
N GLN A 235 -4.24 -1.99 4.34
CA GLN A 235 -4.37 -1.21 3.11
C GLN A 235 -3.98 -2.03 1.87
N LEU A 236 -2.87 -2.78 1.91
CA LEU A 236 -2.46 -3.65 0.82
C LEU A 236 -3.50 -4.75 0.53
N ARG A 237 -4.24 -5.23 1.55
CA ARG A 237 -5.35 -6.17 1.36
C ARG A 237 -6.54 -5.57 0.63
N LYS A 238 -6.69 -4.25 0.67
CA LYS A 238 -7.70 -3.53 -0.14
C LYS A 238 -7.21 -3.31 -1.58
N MET A 239 -5.95 -3.57 -1.89
CA MET A 239 -5.41 -3.50 -3.25
C MET A 239 -5.82 -4.73 -4.06
N ARG A 240 -6.07 -4.50 -5.34
CA ARG A 240 -6.29 -5.58 -6.32
C ARG A 240 -5.18 -5.54 -7.35
N TYR A 241 -4.60 -6.69 -7.57
CA TYR A 241 -3.60 -6.85 -8.61
C TYR A 241 -4.15 -7.77 -9.70
N VAL A 242 -4.31 -7.23 -10.90
CA VAL A 242 -4.75 -7.94 -12.09
C VAL A 242 -3.55 -8.11 -13.03
N GLY A 243 -3.05 -9.32 -13.13
CA GLY A 243 -1.89 -9.63 -13.96
C GLY A 243 -2.20 -9.63 -15.46
N PRO A 244 -1.17 -9.80 -16.31
CA PRO A 244 -1.31 -9.71 -17.76
C PRO A 244 -2.01 -10.94 -18.35
N LEU A 245 -1.82 -12.12 -17.77
CA LEU A 245 -2.41 -13.37 -18.24
C LEU A 245 -3.60 -13.76 -17.36
N ARG A 246 -4.80 -13.53 -17.88
CA ARG A 246 -6.05 -13.74 -17.15
C ARG A 246 -6.67 -15.06 -17.59
N ARG A 247 -6.97 -15.92 -16.63
CA ARG A 247 -7.57 -17.23 -16.90
C ARG A 247 -9.03 -17.10 -17.30
N ILE A 248 -9.42 -17.96 -18.22
CA ILE A 248 -10.83 -18.10 -18.64
C ILE A 248 -11.45 -19.20 -17.77
N PRO A 249 -12.57 -18.93 -17.07
CA PRO A 249 -13.19 -19.95 -16.22
C PRO A 249 -13.64 -21.15 -17.05
N PRO A 250 -13.40 -22.38 -16.56
CA PRO A 250 -13.89 -23.60 -17.23
C PRO A 250 -15.42 -23.67 -17.19
N ARG A 251 -16.04 -24.48 -18.09
CA ARG A 251 -17.50 -24.61 -18.16
C ARG A 251 -18.16 -25.03 -16.84
N GLY A 252 -17.44 -25.84 -16.04
CA GLY A 252 -17.87 -26.29 -14.73
C GLY A 252 -17.46 -25.40 -13.57
N PHE A 253 -16.97 -24.17 -13.84
CA PHE A 253 -16.48 -23.27 -12.79
C PHE A 253 -17.55 -22.99 -11.74
N GLU A 254 -17.19 -23.28 -10.50
CA GLU A 254 -17.98 -22.98 -9.31
C GLU A 254 -17.16 -22.08 -8.40
N VAL A 255 -17.86 -21.20 -7.70
CA VAL A 255 -17.21 -20.26 -6.78
C VAL A 255 -16.68 -21.03 -5.57
N SER A 256 -15.40 -20.84 -5.26
CA SER A 256 -14.79 -21.39 -4.05
C SER A 256 -15.36 -20.74 -2.79
N LEU A 257 -15.61 -21.54 -1.77
CA LEU A 257 -16.01 -21.06 -0.44
C LEU A 257 -14.84 -20.33 0.26
N THR A 258 -13.59 -20.63 -0.13
CA THR A 258 -12.37 -19.97 0.34
C THR A 258 -11.92 -18.92 -0.69
N LYS A 259 -12.12 -17.65 -0.38
CA LYS A 259 -11.58 -16.56 -1.21
C LYS A 259 -10.05 -16.61 -1.15
N SER A 260 -9.40 -16.80 -2.29
CA SER A 260 -7.96 -16.64 -2.43
C SER A 260 -7.69 -15.20 -2.90
N GLU A 261 -6.94 -14.43 -2.10
CA GLU A 261 -6.52 -13.07 -2.48
C GLU A 261 -5.65 -13.10 -3.76
N SER A 262 -4.94 -14.19 -4.00
CA SER A 262 -4.14 -14.38 -5.22
C SER A 262 -4.97 -14.59 -6.49
N ALA A 263 -6.27 -14.88 -6.38
CA ALA A 263 -7.14 -15.12 -7.52
C ALA A 263 -7.48 -13.87 -8.35
N TRP A 264 -7.15 -12.67 -7.88
CA TRP A 264 -7.22 -11.44 -8.69
C TRP A 264 -6.08 -11.39 -9.72
N SER A 265 -4.90 -11.88 -9.38
CA SER A 265 -3.73 -11.83 -10.27
C SER A 265 -3.94 -12.61 -11.59
N ASP A 266 -4.68 -13.70 -11.54
CA ASP A 266 -5.03 -14.49 -12.71
C ASP A 266 -6.46 -14.21 -13.25
N GLY A 267 -7.16 -13.21 -12.69
CA GLY A 267 -8.48 -12.77 -13.10
C GLY A 267 -9.64 -13.63 -12.61
N MET A 268 -9.41 -14.77 -11.95
CA MET A 268 -10.50 -15.66 -11.51
C MET A 268 -11.40 -15.02 -10.45
N ALA A 269 -10.85 -14.20 -9.55
CA ALA A 269 -11.64 -13.48 -8.55
C ALA A 269 -12.66 -12.51 -9.17
N ALA A 270 -12.41 -11.97 -10.37
CA ALA A 270 -13.39 -11.15 -11.08
C ALA A 270 -14.64 -11.95 -11.45
N TRP A 271 -14.47 -13.17 -11.94
CA TRP A 271 -15.58 -14.05 -12.25
C TRP A 271 -16.36 -14.48 -11.00
N GLU A 272 -15.64 -14.76 -9.89
CA GLU A 272 -16.28 -15.03 -8.60
C GLU A 272 -17.08 -13.82 -8.10
N THR A 273 -16.52 -12.61 -8.25
CA THR A 273 -17.18 -11.36 -7.87
C THR A 273 -18.45 -11.12 -8.69
N LEU A 274 -18.47 -11.44 -9.97
CA LEU A 274 -19.69 -11.39 -10.77
C LEU A 274 -20.77 -12.37 -10.29
N VAL A 275 -20.37 -13.54 -9.80
CA VAL A 275 -21.30 -14.55 -9.30
C VAL A 275 -21.85 -14.19 -7.91
N THR A 276 -21.00 -13.67 -7.03
CA THR A 276 -21.33 -13.44 -5.60
C THR A 276 -21.71 -12.00 -5.28
N GLY A 277 -21.26 -11.04 -6.06
CA GLY A 277 -21.44 -9.60 -5.85
C GLY A 277 -22.88 -9.11 -6.07
N SER A 278 -23.07 -7.80 -5.97
CA SER A 278 -24.38 -7.17 -6.15
C SER A 278 -24.89 -7.27 -7.60
N GLN A 279 -26.22 -7.23 -7.79
CA GLN A 279 -26.80 -7.17 -9.13
C GLN A 279 -26.44 -5.85 -9.84
N ASN A 280 -26.24 -4.77 -9.08
CA ASN A 280 -25.83 -3.49 -9.62
C ASN A 280 -24.42 -3.56 -10.24
N LEU A 281 -23.48 -4.28 -9.64
CA LEU A 281 -22.16 -4.53 -10.23
C LEU A 281 -22.29 -5.25 -11.59
N VAL A 282 -23.08 -6.33 -11.63
CA VAL A 282 -23.31 -7.06 -12.88
C VAL A 282 -23.87 -6.14 -13.97
N TYR A 283 -24.82 -5.27 -13.59
CA TYR A 283 -25.39 -4.28 -14.50
C TYR A 283 -24.33 -3.30 -15.02
N ARG A 284 -23.53 -2.68 -14.15
CA ARG A 284 -22.46 -1.75 -14.55
C ARG A 284 -21.44 -2.41 -15.47
N VAL A 285 -20.98 -3.61 -15.09
CA VAL A 285 -20.02 -4.38 -15.92
C VAL A 285 -20.63 -4.71 -17.28
N SER A 286 -21.90 -5.14 -17.31
CA SER A 286 -22.63 -5.43 -18.56
C SER A 286 -22.74 -4.21 -19.45
N ASP A 287 -23.11 -3.06 -18.88
CA ASP A 287 -23.21 -1.79 -19.59
C ASP A 287 -21.86 -1.33 -20.16
N TRP A 288 -20.78 -1.44 -19.37
CA TRP A 288 -19.44 -1.16 -19.85
C TRP A 288 -19.02 -2.06 -21.01
N MET A 289 -19.33 -3.33 -20.94
CA MET A 289 -18.98 -4.30 -22.00
C MET A 289 -19.78 -4.08 -23.27
N GLN A 290 -21.09 -3.86 -23.17
CA GLN A 290 -22.01 -3.87 -24.32
C GLN A 290 -22.12 -2.51 -25.01
N SER A 291 -22.13 -1.41 -24.24
CA SER A 291 -22.45 -0.07 -24.77
C SER A 291 -21.47 0.39 -25.85
N PRO A 292 -21.92 0.80 -27.05
CA PRO A 292 -21.05 1.34 -28.10
C PRO A 292 -20.30 2.62 -27.68
N ALA A 293 -20.85 3.39 -26.74
CA ALA A 293 -20.21 4.59 -26.19
C ALA A 293 -19.06 4.27 -25.22
N LYS A 294 -18.96 3.03 -24.75
CA LYS A 294 -17.97 2.50 -23.81
C LYS A 294 -17.00 1.55 -24.52
N LEU A 295 -16.96 0.27 -24.14
CA LEU A 295 -16.08 -0.70 -24.78
C LEU A 295 -16.64 -1.26 -26.08
N GLY A 296 -17.95 -1.26 -26.27
CA GLY A 296 -18.60 -1.67 -27.51
C GLY A 296 -18.29 -3.09 -27.94
N THR A 297 -18.11 -4.02 -26.99
CA THR A 297 -17.73 -5.41 -27.31
C THR A 297 -18.85 -6.22 -27.94
N GLY A 298 -20.10 -5.75 -27.86
CA GLY A 298 -21.30 -6.46 -28.30
C GLY A 298 -21.78 -7.56 -27.35
N TYR A 299 -21.13 -7.71 -26.17
CA TYR A 299 -21.50 -8.74 -25.19
C TYR A 299 -21.98 -8.10 -23.90
N ALA A 300 -23.12 -8.55 -23.38
CA ALA A 300 -23.62 -8.27 -22.04
C ALA A 300 -23.21 -9.38 -21.08
N VAL A 301 -23.16 -9.07 -19.79
CA VAL A 301 -22.89 -10.05 -18.73
C VAL A 301 -24.17 -10.37 -18.00
N ILE A 302 -24.45 -11.64 -17.80
CA ILE A 302 -25.60 -12.10 -17.02
C ILE A 302 -25.17 -13.10 -15.93
N ARG A 303 -26.01 -13.20 -14.90
CA ARG A 303 -25.90 -14.23 -13.87
C ARG A 303 -27.06 -15.20 -14.00
N LYS A 304 -26.74 -16.49 -14.20
CA LYS A 304 -27.74 -17.54 -14.22
C LYS A 304 -27.65 -18.41 -12.96
N ALA A 305 -28.80 -18.78 -12.43
CA ALA A 305 -28.93 -19.75 -11.34
C ALA A 305 -29.35 -21.10 -11.94
N TYR A 306 -28.75 -22.15 -11.45
CA TYR A 306 -29.02 -23.53 -11.82
C TYR A 306 -29.27 -24.33 -10.55
N GLN A 307 -30.19 -25.30 -10.65
CA GLN A 307 -30.37 -26.30 -9.64
C GLN A 307 -30.53 -27.66 -10.31
N GLU A 308 -29.89 -28.68 -9.77
CA GLU A 308 -30.00 -30.03 -10.31
C GLU A 308 -31.37 -30.61 -9.97
N PHE A 309 -31.91 -31.42 -10.85
CA PHE A 309 -33.11 -32.22 -10.60
C PHE A 309 -32.90 -33.62 -11.14
N ASP A 310 -33.51 -34.62 -10.54
CA ASP A 310 -33.52 -35.98 -11.07
C ASP A 310 -34.66 -36.10 -12.10
N PRO A 311 -34.35 -36.30 -13.40
CA PRO A 311 -35.37 -36.45 -14.44
C PRO A 311 -36.18 -37.74 -14.32
N HIS A 312 -35.72 -38.70 -13.50
CA HIS A 312 -36.39 -39.96 -13.29
C HIS A 312 -37.29 -39.98 -12.04
N ASP A 313 -37.26 -38.91 -11.23
CA ASP A 313 -38.17 -38.77 -10.09
C ASP A 313 -39.60 -38.48 -10.62
N PRO A 314 -40.59 -39.22 -10.19
CA PRO A 314 -42.02 -39.02 -10.57
C PRO A 314 -42.53 -37.61 -10.24
N VAL A 315 -41.93 -36.97 -9.25
CA VAL A 315 -42.16 -35.57 -8.91
C VAL A 315 -40.83 -34.86 -8.96
N PRO A 316 -40.55 -34.06 -9.99
CA PRO A 316 -39.27 -33.38 -10.11
C PRO A 316 -38.96 -32.58 -8.87
N GLN A 317 -38.06 -33.09 -8.05
CA GLN A 317 -37.57 -32.38 -6.88
C GLN A 317 -36.18 -31.82 -7.23
N THR A 318 -35.96 -30.57 -6.84
CA THR A 318 -34.64 -29.96 -6.97
C THR A 318 -33.69 -30.55 -5.94
N ILE A 319 -32.52 -30.99 -6.43
CA ILE A 319 -31.51 -31.67 -5.62
C ILE A 319 -30.33 -30.70 -5.41
N GLY A 320 -29.88 -30.57 -4.17
CA GLY A 320 -28.66 -29.80 -3.86
C GLY A 320 -28.82 -28.27 -3.85
N PRO A 321 -27.72 -27.54 -3.67
CA PRO A 321 -27.73 -26.08 -3.55
C PRO A 321 -27.94 -25.41 -4.91
N ILE A 322 -28.49 -24.18 -4.87
CA ILE A 322 -28.55 -23.33 -6.07
C ILE A 322 -27.13 -22.91 -6.45
N ARG A 323 -26.71 -23.30 -7.64
CA ARG A 323 -25.44 -22.90 -8.22
C ARG A 323 -25.62 -21.67 -9.11
N ARG A 324 -24.67 -20.73 -9.09
CA ARG A 324 -24.72 -19.54 -9.91
C ARG A 324 -23.48 -19.47 -10.81
N ARG A 325 -23.68 -18.96 -12.03
CA ARG A 325 -22.60 -18.78 -13.03
C ARG A 325 -22.76 -17.44 -13.72
N ALA A 326 -21.63 -16.79 -13.99
CA ALA A 326 -21.58 -15.65 -14.89
C ALA A 326 -21.45 -16.18 -16.33
N GLN A 327 -22.25 -15.64 -17.23
CA GLN A 327 -22.26 -15.96 -18.66
C GLN A 327 -22.33 -14.68 -19.48
N LEU A 328 -22.03 -14.80 -20.77
CA LEU A 328 -22.09 -13.70 -21.71
C LEU A 328 -23.31 -13.86 -22.61
N VAL A 329 -23.88 -12.74 -23.04
CA VAL A 329 -24.99 -12.72 -24.00
C VAL A 329 -24.58 -11.82 -25.16
N ASP A 330 -24.66 -12.32 -26.38
CA ASP A 330 -24.38 -11.54 -27.59
C ASP A 330 -25.56 -10.64 -27.98
N GLY A 331 -25.38 -9.83 -29.05
CA GLY A 331 -26.40 -8.92 -29.55
C GLY A 331 -27.63 -9.63 -30.13
N LEU A 332 -27.58 -10.95 -30.35
CA LEU A 332 -28.71 -11.79 -30.84
C LEU A 332 -29.44 -12.48 -29.67
N GLY A 333 -29.00 -12.29 -28.44
CA GLY A 333 -29.55 -12.91 -27.22
C GLY A 333 -29.05 -14.33 -26.96
N LEU A 334 -28.02 -14.80 -27.68
CA LEU A 334 -27.43 -16.10 -27.44
C LEU A 334 -26.57 -16.07 -26.21
N THR A 335 -26.84 -16.99 -25.28
CA THR A 335 -26.04 -17.16 -24.05
C THR A 335 -24.82 -18.02 -24.31
N LEU A 336 -23.64 -17.51 -23.98
CA LEU A 336 -22.36 -18.11 -24.27
C LEU A 336 -21.54 -18.30 -22.97
N HIS A 337 -20.75 -19.36 -22.92
CA HIS A 337 -19.75 -19.52 -21.89
C HIS A 337 -18.52 -18.63 -22.19
N PRO A 338 -17.77 -18.19 -21.17
CA PRO A 338 -16.55 -17.41 -21.39
C PRO A 338 -15.53 -18.07 -22.32
N GLN A 339 -15.53 -19.40 -22.43
CA GLN A 339 -14.66 -20.17 -23.35
C GLN A 339 -15.11 -20.15 -24.81
N ASP A 340 -16.35 -19.79 -25.06
CA ASP A 340 -16.96 -19.82 -26.40
C ASP A 340 -16.90 -18.47 -27.13
N VAL A 341 -16.33 -17.45 -26.47
CA VAL A 341 -16.13 -16.12 -27.04
C VAL A 341 -14.65 -15.87 -27.35
N GLY A 342 -14.38 -14.83 -28.15
CA GLY A 342 -13.01 -14.43 -28.48
C GLY A 342 -12.19 -14.13 -27.20
N VAL A 343 -10.94 -14.58 -27.19
CA VAL A 343 -10.04 -14.43 -26.02
C VAL A 343 -10.00 -12.99 -25.46
N GLY A 344 -10.03 -11.98 -26.34
CA GLY A 344 -10.00 -10.56 -25.91
C GLY A 344 -11.18 -10.17 -25.02
N ILE A 345 -12.36 -10.74 -25.24
CA ILE A 345 -13.55 -10.49 -24.41
C ILE A 345 -13.35 -11.06 -23.00
N SER A 346 -12.85 -12.28 -22.92
CA SER A 346 -12.54 -12.92 -21.61
C SER A 346 -11.36 -12.26 -20.89
N GLN A 347 -10.41 -11.66 -21.62
CA GLN A 347 -9.27 -10.95 -21.06
C GLN A 347 -9.62 -9.54 -20.55
N VAL A 348 -10.55 -8.83 -21.18
CA VAL A 348 -10.95 -7.49 -20.76
C VAL A 348 -11.89 -7.53 -19.55
N LEU A 349 -12.71 -8.55 -19.42
CA LEU A 349 -13.76 -8.62 -18.39
C LEU A 349 -13.22 -8.51 -16.95
N PRO A 350 -12.13 -9.19 -16.55
CA PRO A 350 -11.54 -8.98 -15.21
C PRO A 350 -11.10 -7.54 -14.95
N VAL A 351 -10.63 -6.82 -15.97
CA VAL A 351 -10.27 -5.40 -15.88
C VAL A 351 -11.50 -4.54 -15.62
N VAL A 352 -12.59 -4.79 -16.36
CA VAL A 352 -13.86 -4.06 -16.17
C VAL A 352 -14.44 -4.32 -14.79
N VAL A 353 -14.43 -5.56 -14.32
CA VAL A 353 -14.92 -5.89 -12.97
C VAL A 353 -14.07 -5.19 -11.90
N ALA A 354 -12.75 -5.24 -12.04
CA ALA A 354 -11.85 -4.57 -11.08
C ALA A 354 -12.08 -3.06 -11.03
N ALA A 355 -12.33 -2.42 -12.17
CA ALA A 355 -12.59 -0.98 -12.26
C ALA A 355 -14.02 -0.57 -11.81
N GLN A 356 -14.97 -1.51 -11.79
CA GLN A 356 -16.36 -1.23 -11.43
C GLN A 356 -16.75 -1.73 -10.04
N ASP A 357 -15.92 -2.55 -9.40
CA ASP A 357 -16.15 -3.00 -8.03
C ASP A 357 -15.45 -2.05 -7.05
N GLY A 358 -16.18 -1.10 -6.49
CA GLY A 358 -15.70 -0.08 -5.55
C GLY A 358 -15.29 -0.60 -4.17
N SER A 359 -15.10 -1.93 -3.98
CA SER A 359 -14.65 -2.48 -2.69
C SER A 359 -13.11 -2.46 -2.51
N ALA A 360 -12.36 -2.10 -3.56
CA ALA A 360 -10.92 -1.84 -3.50
C ALA A 360 -10.65 -0.35 -3.26
N SER A 361 -9.45 0.01 -2.79
CA SER A 361 -8.95 1.39 -2.79
C SER A 361 -7.98 1.62 -3.94
N VAL A 362 -7.15 0.65 -4.25
CA VAL A 362 -6.16 0.71 -5.32
C VAL A 362 -6.28 -0.52 -6.22
N VAL A 363 -6.25 -0.30 -7.53
CA VAL A 363 -6.26 -1.38 -8.55
C VAL A 363 -5.00 -1.29 -9.38
N CYS A 364 -4.15 -2.31 -9.26
CA CYS A 364 -2.93 -2.46 -10.05
C CYS A 364 -3.22 -3.38 -11.23
N ILE A 365 -2.93 -2.96 -12.45
CA ILE A 365 -3.23 -3.73 -13.66
C ILE A 365 -2.00 -3.76 -14.55
N GLU A 366 -1.57 -4.97 -14.90
CA GLU A 366 -0.54 -5.16 -15.94
C GLU A 366 -1.19 -5.41 -17.28
N GLN A 367 -0.73 -4.68 -18.29
CA GLN A 367 -1.09 -4.82 -19.71
C GLN A 367 -2.60 -5.02 -19.91
N PRO A 368 -3.44 -4.04 -19.54
CA PRO A 368 -4.90 -4.16 -19.74
C PRO A 368 -5.29 -4.35 -21.20
N GLU A 369 -4.43 -3.95 -22.13
CA GLU A 369 -4.60 -4.03 -23.57
C GLU A 369 -4.29 -5.40 -24.18
N LEU A 370 -3.72 -6.34 -23.42
CA LEU A 370 -3.25 -7.61 -23.95
C LEU A 370 -4.41 -8.44 -24.57
N HIS A 371 -4.21 -8.87 -25.82
CA HIS A 371 -5.20 -9.60 -26.63
C HIS A 371 -6.50 -8.86 -26.97
N ILE A 372 -6.55 -7.54 -26.75
CA ILE A 372 -7.74 -6.72 -26.94
C ILE A 372 -7.64 -5.92 -28.24
N HIS A 373 -8.75 -5.86 -28.99
CA HIS A 373 -8.80 -5.07 -30.22
C HIS A 373 -8.54 -3.57 -29.95
N PRO A 374 -7.78 -2.86 -30.78
CA PRO A 374 -7.45 -1.44 -30.59
C PRO A 374 -8.64 -0.53 -30.27
N ALA A 375 -9.78 -0.75 -30.89
CA ALA A 375 -11.00 0.01 -30.62
C ALA A 375 -11.47 -0.12 -29.15
N VAL A 376 -11.33 -1.30 -28.56
CA VAL A 376 -11.66 -1.56 -27.14
C VAL A 376 -10.59 -0.95 -26.22
N GLN A 377 -9.30 -0.98 -26.62
CA GLN A 377 -8.22 -0.35 -25.87
C GLN A 377 -8.47 1.15 -25.65
N VAL A 378 -9.02 1.83 -26.64
CA VAL A 378 -9.42 3.25 -26.51
C VAL A 378 -10.44 3.44 -25.38
N GLY A 379 -11.45 2.56 -25.26
CA GLY A 379 -12.46 2.63 -24.20
C GLY A 379 -11.92 2.35 -22.79
N LEU A 380 -10.77 1.70 -22.64
CA LEU A 380 -10.14 1.47 -21.34
C LEU A 380 -9.74 2.78 -20.64
N GLY A 381 -9.31 3.81 -21.41
CA GLY A 381 -9.02 5.11 -20.83
C GLY A 381 -10.24 5.72 -20.14
N ASP A 382 -11.41 5.62 -20.76
CA ASP A 382 -12.67 6.08 -20.17
C ASP A 382 -13.09 5.24 -18.97
N LEU A 383 -12.87 3.92 -19.02
CA LEU A 383 -13.14 3.01 -17.91
C LEU A 383 -12.34 3.38 -16.65
N PHE A 384 -11.08 3.73 -16.82
CA PHE A 384 -10.23 4.11 -15.67
C PHE A 384 -10.61 5.48 -15.12
N ILE A 385 -10.98 6.44 -15.97
CA ILE A 385 -11.52 7.73 -15.52
C ILE A 385 -12.81 7.52 -14.71
N ASP A 386 -13.74 6.73 -15.23
CA ASP A 386 -15.00 6.42 -14.54
C ASP A 386 -14.76 5.70 -13.21
N GLY A 387 -13.87 4.71 -13.20
CA GLY A 387 -13.50 3.99 -11.97
C GLY A 387 -12.86 4.89 -10.92
N ALA A 388 -12.01 5.83 -11.34
CA ALA A 388 -11.37 6.76 -10.43
C ALA A 388 -12.38 7.75 -9.82
N LEU A 389 -13.19 8.39 -10.64
CA LEU A 389 -14.03 9.50 -10.21
C LEU A 389 -15.39 9.07 -9.67
N ASN A 390 -15.99 8.00 -10.21
CA ASN A 390 -17.32 7.54 -9.82
C ASN A 390 -17.29 6.36 -8.83
N GLN A 391 -16.19 5.59 -8.75
CA GLN A 391 -16.04 4.48 -7.82
C GLN A 391 -15.01 4.77 -6.73
N GLY A 392 -14.28 5.90 -6.78
CA GLY A 392 -13.28 6.28 -5.80
C GLY A 392 -12.01 5.43 -5.83
N LEU A 393 -11.65 4.86 -6.98
CA LEU A 393 -10.49 3.98 -7.13
C LEU A 393 -9.23 4.77 -7.52
N SER A 394 -8.08 4.35 -7.01
CA SER A 394 -6.77 4.73 -7.54
C SER A 394 -6.26 3.61 -8.45
N PHE A 395 -5.66 3.97 -9.58
CA PHE A 395 -5.13 3.00 -10.53
C PHE A 395 -3.61 3.12 -10.64
N LEU A 396 -2.94 1.96 -10.64
CA LEU A 396 -1.55 1.81 -11.06
C LEU A 396 -1.53 0.87 -12.28
N ILE A 397 -1.25 1.42 -13.46
CA ILE A 397 -1.40 0.69 -14.72
C ILE A 397 -0.06 0.60 -15.43
N GLU A 398 0.42 -0.61 -15.68
CA GLU A 398 1.49 -0.86 -16.64
C GLU A 398 0.87 -1.09 -18.02
N THR A 399 1.28 -0.30 -19.01
CA THR A 399 0.73 -0.39 -20.36
C THR A 399 1.74 -0.04 -21.46
N HIS A 400 1.61 -0.71 -22.58
CA HIS A 400 2.28 -0.38 -23.86
C HIS A 400 1.28 0.18 -24.90
N SER A 401 0.05 0.51 -24.50
CA SER A 401 -0.99 1.00 -25.41
C SER A 401 -0.92 2.51 -25.61
N GLU A 402 -0.47 2.96 -26.79
CA GLU A 402 -0.63 4.36 -27.17
C GLU A 402 -2.09 4.81 -27.22
N HIS A 403 -3.02 3.89 -27.56
CA HIS A 403 -4.45 4.18 -27.65
C HIS A 403 -5.05 4.59 -26.31
N LEU A 404 -4.63 3.93 -25.23
CA LEU A 404 -5.05 4.27 -23.86
C LEU A 404 -4.55 5.68 -23.49
N VAL A 405 -3.26 5.96 -23.68
CA VAL A 405 -2.66 7.26 -23.35
C VAL A 405 -3.29 8.38 -24.18
N MET A 406 -3.45 8.18 -25.49
CA MET A 406 -4.11 9.15 -26.38
C MET A 406 -5.57 9.44 -25.99
N ARG A 407 -6.29 8.45 -25.44
CA ARG A 407 -7.66 8.66 -24.95
C ARG A 407 -7.67 9.60 -23.75
N LEU A 408 -6.78 9.41 -22.76
CA LEU A 408 -6.66 10.32 -21.61
C LEU A 408 -6.34 11.75 -22.08
N GLN A 409 -5.37 11.92 -22.98
CA GLN A 409 -5.04 13.19 -23.58
C GLN A 409 -6.24 13.84 -24.31
N ARG A 410 -7.01 13.01 -25.02
CA ARG A 410 -8.20 13.47 -25.73
C ARG A 410 -9.26 13.99 -24.78
N ARG A 411 -9.54 13.30 -23.68
CA ARG A 411 -10.57 13.71 -22.71
C ARG A 411 -10.23 15.06 -22.07
N LEU A 412 -8.97 15.31 -21.76
CA LEU A 412 -8.54 16.63 -21.31
C LEU A 412 -8.76 17.73 -22.36
N ARG A 413 -8.42 17.47 -23.64
CA ARG A 413 -8.67 18.44 -24.73
C ARG A 413 -10.18 18.72 -24.91
N GLU A 414 -11.02 17.69 -24.94
CA GLU A 414 -12.47 17.82 -25.07
C GLU A 414 -13.05 18.63 -23.91
N GLN A 415 -12.51 18.44 -22.69
CA GLN A 415 -12.92 19.21 -21.51
C GLN A 415 -12.64 20.72 -21.69
N VAL A 416 -11.44 21.09 -22.13
CA VAL A 416 -11.08 22.49 -22.37
C VAL A 416 -11.91 23.12 -23.49
N LEU A 417 -12.27 22.32 -24.52
CA LEU A 417 -13.09 22.78 -25.64
C LEU A 417 -14.59 22.78 -25.34
N GLY A 418 -15.02 22.24 -24.19
CA GLY A 418 -16.44 22.06 -23.88
C GLY A 418 -17.14 20.98 -24.73
N GLU A 419 -16.38 20.04 -25.27
CA GLU A 419 -16.83 18.94 -26.13
C GLU A 419 -16.84 17.58 -25.39
N LEU A 420 -16.61 17.58 -24.06
CA LEU A 420 -16.62 16.35 -23.25
C LEU A 420 -18.01 15.68 -23.33
N PRO A 421 -18.12 14.37 -23.62
CA PRO A 421 -19.40 13.67 -23.57
C PRO A 421 -20.12 13.87 -22.23
N GLY A 422 -21.43 14.08 -22.24
CA GLY A 422 -22.19 14.46 -21.05
C GLY A 422 -22.25 13.42 -19.92
N ASP A 423 -21.88 12.16 -20.21
CA ASP A 423 -21.77 11.06 -19.25
C ASP A 423 -20.34 10.87 -18.71
N MET A 424 -19.37 11.64 -19.22
CA MET A 424 -17.97 11.58 -18.78
C MET A 424 -17.69 12.63 -17.71
N PRO A 425 -17.12 12.25 -16.55
CA PRO A 425 -16.71 13.21 -15.54
C PRO A 425 -15.50 14.02 -15.99
N ALA A 426 -15.39 15.25 -15.49
CA ALA A 426 -14.22 16.09 -15.69
C ALA A 426 -13.02 15.56 -14.87
N VAL A 427 -11.83 15.59 -15.45
CA VAL A 427 -10.59 15.08 -14.88
C VAL A 427 -9.62 16.23 -14.61
N ASP A 428 -9.03 16.31 -13.43
CA ASP A 428 -7.88 17.18 -13.22
C ASP A 428 -6.64 16.55 -13.88
N PRO A 429 -5.89 17.29 -14.72
CA PRO A 429 -4.63 16.78 -15.29
C PRO A 429 -3.65 16.26 -14.24
N LYS A 430 -3.69 16.79 -13.02
CA LYS A 430 -2.84 16.36 -11.89
C LYS A 430 -3.17 14.96 -11.38
N ASP A 431 -4.39 14.46 -11.64
CA ASP A 431 -4.81 13.12 -11.27
C ASP A 431 -4.26 12.05 -12.24
N ILE A 432 -3.64 12.48 -13.35
CA ILE A 432 -3.03 11.59 -14.34
C ILE A 432 -1.52 11.80 -14.34
N ASN A 433 -0.78 10.76 -14.00
CA ASN A 433 0.67 10.78 -13.95
C ASN A 433 1.26 9.60 -14.72
N PHE A 434 2.29 9.86 -15.53
CA PHE A 434 3.04 8.82 -16.23
C PHE A 434 4.42 8.67 -15.59
N VAL A 435 4.79 7.43 -15.33
CA VAL A 435 6.11 7.05 -14.86
C VAL A 435 6.79 6.22 -15.94
N TYR A 436 7.82 6.76 -16.54
CA TYR A 436 8.62 6.07 -17.55
C TYR A 436 9.85 5.43 -16.91
N LEU A 437 9.98 4.12 -17.09
CA LEU A 437 11.14 3.36 -16.63
C LEU A 437 12.10 3.16 -17.81
N GLY A 438 13.25 3.80 -17.76
CA GLY A 438 14.31 3.68 -18.76
C GLY A 438 15.55 2.97 -18.20
N ARG A 439 16.62 2.96 -19.01
CA ARG A 439 17.95 2.57 -18.58
C ARG A 439 18.96 3.62 -19.00
N ASP A 440 19.90 3.92 -18.12
CA ASP A 440 21.04 4.77 -18.45
C ASP A 440 22.11 4.00 -19.26
N GLU A 441 23.19 4.69 -19.62
CA GLU A 441 24.31 4.09 -20.37
C GLU A 441 25.05 3.00 -19.59
N GLN A 442 24.94 3.00 -18.24
CA GLN A 442 25.49 1.99 -17.34
C GLN A 442 24.55 0.80 -17.13
N GLY A 443 23.33 0.85 -17.69
CA GLY A 443 22.30 -0.18 -17.55
C GLY A 443 21.47 -0.09 -16.26
N SER A 444 21.66 0.96 -15.45
CA SER A 444 20.86 1.23 -14.27
C SER A 444 19.48 1.73 -14.65
N VAL A 445 18.46 1.41 -13.85
CA VAL A 445 17.09 1.86 -14.10
C VAL A 445 16.98 3.36 -13.80
N THR A 446 16.43 4.10 -14.75
CA THR A 446 16.06 5.51 -14.59
C THR A 446 14.56 5.65 -14.52
N VAL A 447 14.09 6.57 -13.68
CA VAL A 447 12.67 6.88 -13.50
C VAL A 447 12.43 8.32 -13.95
N SER A 448 11.52 8.52 -14.90
CA SER A 448 11.09 9.84 -15.34
C SER A 448 9.59 10.00 -15.12
N GLN A 449 9.20 11.08 -14.48
CA GLN A 449 7.79 11.42 -14.25
C GLN A 449 7.37 12.44 -15.31
N ILE A 450 6.22 12.21 -15.94
CA ILE A 450 5.67 13.01 -17.03
C ILE A 450 4.21 13.28 -16.72
N GLY A 451 3.83 14.55 -16.63
CA GLY A 451 2.46 14.99 -16.41
C GLY A 451 1.75 15.37 -17.71
N LEU A 452 0.50 15.81 -17.57
CA LEU A 452 -0.32 16.34 -18.64
C LEU A 452 -0.68 17.81 -18.36
N THR A 453 -0.72 18.61 -19.43
CA THR A 453 -1.32 19.96 -19.37
C THR A 453 -2.86 19.86 -19.49
N PRO A 454 -3.61 20.92 -19.13
CA PRO A 454 -5.07 20.94 -19.33
C PRO A 454 -5.50 20.67 -20.79
N GLU A 455 -4.67 21.01 -21.77
CA GLU A 455 -4.91 20.74 -23.19
C GLU A 455 -4.56 19.30 -23.60
N GLY A 456 -4.19 18.45 -22.64
CA GLY A 456 -3.83 17.06 -22.87
C GLY A 456 -2.51 16.88 -23.63
N LYS A 457 -1.56 17.82 -23.47
CA LYS A 457 -0.17 17.65 -23.94
C LYS A 457 0.68 17.15 -22.78
N PHE A 458 1.78 16.48 -23.11
CA PHE A 458 2.79 16.19 -22.09
C PHE A 458 3.44 17.49 -21.62
N ASP A 459 3.66 17.64 -20.33
CA ASP A 459 4.33 18.80 -19.71
C ASP A 459 5.84 18.77 -19.89
N SER A 460 6.39 17.60 -20.18
CA SER A 460 7.81 17.34 -20.39
C SER A 460 8.02 16.41 -21.59
N PRO A 461 9.21 16.42 -22.23
CA PRO A 461 9.51 15.55 -23.35
C PRO A 461 9.45 14.08 -22.94
N TRP A 462 8.76 13.27 -23.72
CA TRP A 462 8.78 11.82 -23.54
C TRP A 462 10.15 11.25 -23.86
N PRO A 463 10.79 10.48 -22.95
CA PRO A 463 12.10 9.87 -23.20
C PRO A 463 12.07 9.01 -24.47
N ASN A 464 13.08 9.15 -25.31
CA ASN A 464 13.20 8.48 -26.62
C ASN A 464 12.07 8.77 -27.61
N GLY A 465 11.14 9.69 -27.28
CA GLY A 465 9.97 10.03 -28.08
C GLY A 465 8.78 9.10 -27.82
N PHE A 466 7.60 9.70 -27.72
CA PHE A 466 6.35 8.97 -27.50
C PHE A 466 6.00 8.12 -28.74
N PHE A 467 6.05 6.80 -28.61
CA PHE A 467 5.78 5.84 -29.68
C PHE A 467 6.44 6.23 -31.00
N SER A 468 7.74 6.53 -30.97
CA SER A 468 8.53 7.00 -32.11
C SER A 468 8.57 6.00 -33.26
N GLU A 469 8.42 4.71 -32.96
CA GLU A 469 8.35 3.61 -33.93
C GLU A 469 7.21 3.84 -34.94
N ARG A 470 6.02 4.22 -34.46
CA ARG A 470 4.88 4.53 -35.33
C ARG A 470 5.17 5.70 -36.25
N ALA A 471 5.78 6.75 -35.73
CA ALA A 471 6.17 7.89 -36.58
C ALA A 471 7.17 7.47 -37.64
N ALA A 472 8.06 6.53 -37.32
CA ALA A 472 9.02 5.97 -38.29
C ALA A 472 8.36 5.17 -39.41
N GLU A 473 7.25 4.44 -39.12
CA GLU A 473 6.54 3.65 -40.12
C GLU A 473 5.58 4.49 -40.99
N VAL A 474 5.00 5.55 -40.43
CA VAL A 474 3.93 6.33 -41.12
C VAL A 474 4.52 7.54 -41.87
N LEU A 475 5.61 8.14 -41.40
CA LEU A 475 6.15 9.36 -41.99
C LEU A 475 7.12 9.08 -43.13
N PRO A 476 7.06 9.84 -44.25
CA PRO A 476 8.09 9.81 -45.28
C PRO A 476 9.48 10.15 -44.71
N SER A 477 10.54 9.55 -45.27
CA SER A 477 11.91 9.70 -44.78
C SER A 477 12.35 11.19 -44.64
N ALA A 478 11.97 12.04 -45.58
CA ALA A 478 12.27 13.49 -45.53
C ALA A 478 11.59 14.20 -44.33
N MET A 479 10.46 13.69 -43.85
CA MET A 479 9.76 14.25 -42.71
C MET A 479 10.34 13.74 -41.40
N ARG A 480 10.83 12.49 -41.37
CA ARG A 480 11.60 11.90 -40.25
C ARG A 480 12.87 12.67 -39.98
N GLU A 481 13.67 12.94 -41.02
CA GLU A 481 14.91 13.72 -40.91
C GLU A 481 14.67 15.13 -40.35
N ARG A 482 13.55 15.79 -40.72
CA ARG A 482 13.16 17.10 -40.16
C ARG A 482 12.83 17.03 -38.69
N MET A 483 12.11 16.00 -38.26
CA MET A 483 11.76 15.77 -36.84
C MET A 483 12.99 15.45 -35.99
N GLU A 484 13.91 14.65 -36.51
CA GLU A 484 15.16 14.32 -35.82
C GLU A 484 16.10 15.55 -35.73
N ALA A 485 16.18 16.36 -36.78
CA ALA A 485 16.93 17.61 -36.78
C ALA A 485 16.34 18.62 -35.75
N SER A 486 15.03 18.72 -35.67
CA SER A 486 14.35 19.58 -34.68
C SER A 486 14.58 19.11 -33.23
N ARG A 487 14.67 17.80 -32.99
CA ARG A 487 14.99 17.22 -31.66
C ARG A 487 16.46 17.48 -31.26
N ARG A 488 17.41 17.45 -32.21
CA ARG A 488 18.82 17.75 -31.96
C ARG A 488 19.13 19.26 -31.79
N GLY A 489 18.24 20.11 -32.31
CA GLY A 489 18.40 21.59 -32.24
C GLY A 489 17.78 22.25 -31.01
N GLY A 490 16.92 21.55 -30.25
CA GLY A 490 16.22 22.04 -29.05
C GLY A 490 16.99 21.89 -27.72
N GLY A 491 18.22 21.41 -27.78
CA GLY A 491 19.10 21.19 -26.62
C GLY A 491 20.19 22.29 -26.52
N LYS A 492 19.81 23.60 -26.53
CA LYS A 492 20.69 24.71 -26.14
C LYS A 492 20.00 25.61 -25.17
#